data_8b9829a38e6cd421c60b61ff9b0cb29b
#
_entry.id   8b9829a38e6cd421c60b61ff9b0cb29b
#
_cell.length_a   1.000
_cell.length_b   1.000
_cell.length_c   1.000
_cell.angle_alpha   90.00
_cell.angle_beta   90.00
_cell.angle_gamma   90.00
#
_symmetry.space_group_name_H-M   'P 1'
#
loop_
_entity.id
_entity.type
_entity.pdbx_description
1 polymer ?
#
loop_
_entity_poly.entity_id
_entity_poly.type
_entity_poly.pdbx_seq_one_letter_code
_entity_poly.pdbx_strand_id
1 'polypeptide(L)'
;MIISKKQKQQLDRFEELLLLWNKTHNLISKSQTTNIKEHIEDSLSIAHLLGRNVMDLGSGGGFPGIPIAITNPKKKIFLVERKQSKAAFLLNTATQLELENIQ
;
A
#
# COMPACT_ATOMS: atom_id res chain seq x y z
N MET A 1 -0.24 -14.48 -10.59
CA MET A 1 -0.98 -13.21 -10.75
C MET A 1 -0.41 -12.43 -11.92
N ILE A 2 -1.27 -11.99 -12.80
CA ILE A 2 -0.86 -11.16 -13.94
C ILE A 2 -1.07 -9.70 -13.55
N ILE A 3 -0.01 -8.91 -13.59
CA ILE A 3 -0.05 -7.49 -13.23
C ILE A 3 -0.01 -6.68 -14.53
N SER A 4 -0.98 -5.77 -14.70
CA SER A 4 -1.05 -4.92 -15.88
C SER A 4 0.07 -3.87 -15.85
N LYS A 5 0.33 -3.25 -17.00
CA LYS A 5 1.30 -2.16 -17.08
C LYS A 5 0.92 -1.01 -16.17
N LYS A 6 -0.36 -0.66 -16.12
CA LYS A 6 -0.86 0.39 -15.24
C LYS A 6 -0.62 0.05 -13.77
N GLN A 7 -0.90 -1.19 -13.37
CA GLN A 7 -0.69 -1.64 -12.00
C GLN A 7 0.80 -1.62 -11.63
N LYS A 8 1.66 -2.01 -12.56
CA LYS A 8 3.10 -1.95 -12.35
C LYS A 8 3.55 -0.51 -12.09
N GLN A 9 3.04 0.44 -12.87
CA GLN A 9 3.34 1.85 -12.69
C GLN A 9 2.83 2.36 -11.34
N GLN A 10 1.65 1.92 -10.92
CA GLN A 10 1.11 2.29 -9.62
C GLN A 10 1.96 1.74 -8.46
N LEU A 11 2.44 0.49 -8.58
CA LEU A 11 3.32 -0.10 -7.58
C LEU A 11 4.65 0.66 -7.50
N ASP A 12 5.23 1.02 -8.65
CA ASP A 12 6.47 1.79 -8.67
C ASP A 12 6.26 3.17 -8.05
N ARG A 13 5.15 3.82 -8.34
CA ARG A 13 4.83 5.13 -7.77
C ARG A 13 4.60 5.04 -6.26
N PHE A 14 3.95 3.96 -5.80
CA PHE A 14 3.78 3.70 -4.38
C PHE A 14 5.13 3.65 -3.67
N GLU A 15 6.09 2.91 -4.23
CA GLU A 15 7.44 2.83 -3.65
C GLU A 15 8.09 4.21 -3.57
N GLU A 16 8.00 5.01 -4.63
CA GLU A 16 8.54 6.38 -4.65
C GLU A 16 7.93 7.24 -3.56
N LEU A 17 6.60 7.21 -3.42
CA LEU A 17 5.89 8.00 -2.41
C LEU A 17 6.28 7.56 -1.01
N LEU A 18 6.40 6.26 -0.79
CA LEU A 18 6.77 5.71 0.50
C LEU A 18 8.17 6.19 0.92
N LEU A 19 9.14 6.12 0.00
CA LEU A 19 10.49 6.59 0.27
C LEU A 19 10.52 8.09 0.53
N LEU A 20 9.76 8.86 -0.24
CA LEU A 20 9.69 10.31 -0.09
C LEU A 20 9.13 10.71 1.28
N TRP A 21 7.98 10.14 1.64
CA TRP A 21 7.33 10.48 2.91
C TRP A 21 8.12 9.93 4.12
N ASN A 22 8.79 8.80 3.94
CA ASN A 22 9.55 8.19 5.03
C ASN A 22 10.72 9.06 5.50
N LYS A 23 11.22 9.96 4.65
CA LYS A 23 12.31 10.88 5.02
C LYS A 23 11.94 11.77 6.20
N THR A 24 10.66 12.11 6.34
CA THR A 24 10.20 13.06 7.36
C THR A 24 9.26 12.45 8.39
N HIS A 25 8.63 11.30 8.10
CA HIS A 25 7.54 10.77 8.92
C HIS A 25 7.78 9.39 9.52
N ASN A 26 8.92 8.77 9.26
CA ASN A 26 9.27 7.44 9.82
C ASN A 26 8.14 6.42 9.66
N LEU A 27 7.69 6.23 8.43
CA LEU A 27 6.60 5.31 8.12
C LEU A 27 7.02 3.85 8.25
N ILE A 28 8.27 3.55 7.92
CA ILE A 28 8.84 2.22 7.96
C ILE A 28 10.26 2.29 8.53
N SER A 29 10.77 1.16 9.01
CA SER A 29 12.12 1.08 9.57
C SER A 29 13.17 1.14 8.47
N LYS A 30 14.43 1.39 8.87
CA LYS A 30 15.55 1.40 7.92
C LYS A 30 15.72 0.06 7.22
N SER A 31 15.55 -1.04 7.93
CA SER A 31 15.64 -2.36 7.32
C SER A 31 14.55 -2.59 6.28
N GLN A 32 13.36 -2.03 6.52
CA GLN A 32 12.26 -2.14 5.55
C GLN A 32 12.50 -1.30 4.29
N THR A 33 13.21 -0.17 4.40
CA THR A 33 13.49 0.67 3.23
C THR A 33 14.36 -0.03 2.19
N THR A 34 15.20 -0.96 2.62
CA THR A 34 16.05 -1.71 1.69
C THR A 34 15.33 -2.87 1.03
N ASN A 35 14.15 -3.25 1.54
CA ASN A 35 13.42 -4.43 1.11
C ASN A 35 11.96 -4.12 0.69
N ILE A 36 11.70 -2.91 0.21
CA ILE A 36 10.34 -2.50 -0.14
C ILE A 36 9.73 -3.44 -1.20
N LYS A 37 10.51 -3.80 -2.21
CA LYS A 37 10.01 -4.68 -3.29
C LYS A 37 9.61 -6.05 -2.74
N GLU A 38 10.37 -6.60 -1.79
CA GLU A 38 10.02 -7.86 -1.14
C GLU A 38 8.73 -7.73 -0.35
N HIS A 39 8.55 -6.62 0.37
CA HIS A 39 7.31 -6.38 1.13
C HIS A 39 6.10 -6.27 0.20
N ILE A 40 6.29 -5.65 -0.97
CA ILE A 40 5.25 -5.59 -1.98
C ILE A 40 4.90 -7.00 -2.45
N GLU A 41 5.90 -7.80 -2.80
CA GLU A 41 5.70 -9.18 -3.27
C GLU A 41 5.00 -10.03 -2.21
N ASP A 42 5.42 -9.91 -0.94
CA ASP A 42 4.79 -10.63 0.16
C ASP A 42 3.31 -10.25 0.28
N SER A 43 3.01 -8.96 0.15
CA SER A 43 1.63 -8.48 0.21
C SER A 43 0.80 -9.09 -0.91
N LEU A 44 1.33 -9.12 -2.12
CA LEU A 44 0.62 -9.69 -3.28
C LEU A 44 0.39 -11.17 -3.12
N SER A 45 1.35 -11.88 -2.51
CA SER A 45 1.27 -13.33 -2.37
C SER A 45 0.14 -13.79 -1.48
N ILE A 46 -0.30 -12.96 -0.52
CA ILE A 46 -1.39 -13.33 0.39
C ILE A 46 -2.77 -12.87 -0.09
N ALA A 47 -2.83 -12.06 -1.14
CA ALA A 47 -4.09 -11.46 -1.58
C ALA A 47 -5.17 -12.50 -1.90
N HIS A 48 -4.78 -13.63 -2.48
CA HIS A 48 -5.73 -14.70 -2.83
C HIS A 48 -6.35 -15.38 -1.61
N LEU A 49 -5.74 -15.23 -0.43
CA LEU A 49 -6.25 -15.78 0.81
C LEU A 49 -7.30 -14.89 1.46
N LEU A 50 -7.46 -13.67 0.94
CA LEU A 50 -8.34 -12.66 1.52
C LEU A 50 -9.61 -12.52 0.70
N GLY A 51 -10.71 -12.20 1.39
CA GLY A 51 -12.00 -12.01 0.74
C GLY A 51 -12.11 -10.68 -0.01
N ARG A 52 -13.33 -10.31 -0.36
CA ARG A 52 -13.63 -9.07 -1.08
C ARG A 52 -13.41 -7.82 -0.23
N ASN A 53 -13.70 -7.92 1.06
CA ASN A 53 -13.52 -6.83 1.99
C ASN A 53 -12.34 -7.17 2.89
N VAL A 54 -11.31 -6.33 2.86
CA VAL A 54 -10.08 -6.55 3.60
C VAL A 54 -9.86 -5.38 4.55
N MET A 55 -9.61 -5.67 5.82
CA MET A 55 -9.27 -4.65 6.79
C MET A 55 -7.79 -4.79 7.16
N ASP A 56 -7.05 -3.69 6.99
CA ASP A 56 -5.64 -3.61 7.34
C ASP A 56 -5.50 -2.73 8.57
N LEU A 57 -5.27 -3.34 9.71
CA LEU A 57 -5.14 -2.63 10.99
C LEU A 57 -3.69 -2.21 11.20
N GLY A 58 -3.49 -0.91 11.48
CA GLY A 58 -2.16 -0.37 11.67
C GLY A 58 -1.38 -0.33 10.37
N SER A 59 -1.99 0.20 9.32
CA SER A 59 -1.45 0.15 7.95
C SER A 59 -0.07 0.77 7.78
N GLY A 60 0.30 1.73 8.62
CA GLY A 60 1.65 2.33 8.61
C GLY A 60 2.10 2.80 7.25
N GLY A 61 3.05 2.10 6.66
CA GLY A 61 3.56 2.36 5.31
C GLY A 61 2.69 1.84 4.18
N GLY A 62 1.50 1.34 4.50
CA GLY A 62 0.54 0.87 3.51
C GLY A 62 0.61 -0.61 3.19
N PHE A 63 1.31 -1.40 3.99
CA PHE A 63 1.42 -2.85 3.79
C PHE A 63 0.50 -3.61 4.72
N PRO A 64 -0.18 -4.63 4.25
CA PRO A 64 -0.26 -5.10 2.85
C PRO A 64 -1.33 -4.39 2.01
N GLY A 65 -2.08 -3.47 2.59
CA GLY A 65 -3.29 -2.92 2.00
C GLY A 65 -3.13 -2.23 0.66
N ILE A 66 -2.15 -1.32 0.52
CA ILE A 66 -1.99 -0.56 -0.72
C ILE A 66 -1.60 -1.47 -1.90
N PRO A 67 -0.59 -2.35 -1.79
CA PRO A 67 -0.30 -3.28 -2.90
C PRO A 67 -1.49 -4.14 -3.28
N ILE A 68 -2.26 -4.63 -2.31
CA ILE A 68 -3.44 -5.44 -2.58
C ILE A 68 -4.51 -4.62 -3.31
N ALA A 69 -4.73 -3.37 -2.88
CA ALA A 69 -5.71 -2.49 -3.53
C ALA A 69 -5.34 -2.22 -4.98
N ILE A 70 -4.05 -2.01 -5.27
CA ILE A 70 -3.58 -1.75 -6.63
C ILE A 70 -3.87 -2.94 -7.54
N THR A 71 -3.58 -4.14 -7.09
CA THR A 71 -3.65 -5.34 -7.93
C THR A 71 -5.01 -6.03 -7.90
N ASN A 72 -5.90 -5.61 -7.01
CA ASN A 72 -7.22 -6.23 -6.84
C ASN A 72 -8.31 -5.15 -6.80
N PRO A 73 -8.60 -4.49 -7.94
CA PRO A 73 -9.54 -3.36 -7.95
C PRO A 73 -10.97 -3.71 -7.54
N LYS A 74 -11.32 -4.99 -7.57
CA LYS A 74 -12.63 -5.46 -7.15
C LYS A 74 -12.75 -5.69 -5.65
N LYS A 75 -11.61 -5.71 -4.93
CA LYS A 75 -11.61 -5.83 -3.48
C LYS A 75 -11.77 -4.44 -2.86
N LYS A 76 -12.48 -4.38 -1.75
CA LYS A 76 -12.61 -3.16 -0.97
C LYS A 76 -11.64 -3.25 0.22
N ILE A 77 -10.76 -2.28 0.32
CA ILE A 77 -9.67 -2.27 1.31
C ILE A 77 -9.93 -1.16 2.32
N PHE A 78 -10.03 -1.53 3.58
CA PHE A 78 -10.21 -0.59 4.68
C PHE A 78 -8.86 -0.45 5.40
N LEU A 79 -8.27 0.74 5.32
CA LEU A 79 -7.00 1.03 5.98
C LEU A 79 -7.30 1.74 7.30
N VAL A 80 -6.81 1.19 8.39
CA VAL A 80 -7.03 1.74 9.72
C VAL A 80 -5.69 2.13 10.32
N GLU A 81 -5.51 3.42 10.57
CA GLU A 81 -4.25 3.95 11.10
C GLU A 81 -4.54 5.06 12.11
N ARG A 82 -3.95 4.95 13.30
CA ARG A 82 -4.18 5.89 14.40
C ARG A 82 -3.33 7.15 14.31
N LYS A 83 -2.10 7.05 13.77
CA LYS A 83 -1.19 8.20 13.71
C LYS A 83 -1.53 9.08 12.52
N GLN A 84 -1.71 10.38 12.79
CA GLN A 84 -2.11 11.34 11.76
C GLN A 84 -1.15 11.40 10.58
N SER A 85 0.16 11.38 10.84
CA SER A 85 1.15 11.45 9.76
C SER A 85 1.07 10.24 8.85
N LYS A 86 0.84 9.05 9.41
CA LYS A 86 0.70 7.83 8.63
C LYS A 86 -0.62 7.80 7.89
N ALA A 87 -1.70 8.24 8.53
CA ALA A 87 -3.00 8.35 7.88
C ALA A 87 -2.95 9.34 6.71
N ALA A 88 -2.25 10.46 6.87
CA ALA A 88 -2.07 11.43 5.79
C ALA A 88 -1.32 10.83 4.60
N PHE A 89 -0.29 10.02 4.87
CA PHE A 89 0.42 9.32 3.81
C PHE A 89 -0.52 8.40 3.04
N LEU A 90 -1.32 7.61 3.75
CA LEU A 90 -2.24 6.66 3.12
C LEU A 90 -3.27 7.37 2.25
N LEU A 91 -3.83 8.48 2.75
CA LEU A 91 -4.80 9.26 2.00
C LEU A 91 -4.17 9.89 0.75
N ASN A 92 -2.99 10.48 0.89
CA ASN A 92 -2.26 11.07 -0.23
C ASN A 92 -1.94 10.01 -1.28
N THR A 93 -1.48 8.85 -0.85
CA THR A 93 -1.13 7.77 -1.75
C THR A 93 -2.34 7.26 -2.52
N ALA A 94 -3.45 7.03 -1.82
CA ALA A 94 -4.68 6.58 -2.47
C ALA A 94 -5.15 7.58 -3.53
N THR A 95 -5.05 8.87 -3.22
CA THR A 95 -5.44 9.94 -4.14
C THR A 95 -4.50 9.98 -5.36
N GLN A 96 -3.20 9.96 -5.12
CA GLN A 96 -2.21 10.05 -6.20
C GLN A 96 -2.24 8.85 -7.13
N LEU A 97 -2.53 7.67 -6.59
CA LEU A 97 -2.62 6.45 -7.38
C LEU A 97 -4.02 6.23 -7.94
N GLU A 98 -4.95 7.14 -7.65
CA GLU A 98 -6.33 7.06 -8.12
C GLU A 98 -7.02 5.74 -7.74
N LEU A 99 -6.77 5.30 -6.48
CA LEU A 99 -7.36 4.06 -5.98
C LEU A 99 -8.77 4.31 -5.45
N GLU A 100 -9.76 3.76 -6.13
CA GLU A 100 -11.17 3.96 -5.77
C GLU A 100 -11.67 2.94 -4.76
N ASN A 101 -10.92 1.86 -4.54
CA ASN A 101 -11.34 0.75 -3.68
C ASN A 101 -10.76 0.82 -2.27
N ILE A 102 -10.24 1.98 -1.85
CA ILE A 102 -9.72 2.21 -0.49
C ILE A 102 -10.69 3.06 0.30
N GLN A 103 -10.87 2.65 1.53
CA GLN A 103 -11.69 3.39 2.50
C GLN A 103 -10.83 3.81 3.69
#